data_ae1f0c276a6b3dc8a807d1f8781d6eeb
#
_entry.id   ae1f0c276a6b3dc8a807d1f8781d6eeb
#
_cell.length_a   1.000
_cell.length_b   1.000
_cell.length_c   1.000
_cell.angle_alpha   90.00
_cell.angle_beta   90.00
_cell.angle_gamma   90.00
#
_symmetry.space_group_name_H-M   'P 1'
#
loop_
_entity.id
_entity.type
_entity.pdbx_description
1 polymer ?
#
loop_
_entity_poly.entity_id
_entity_poly.type
_entity_poly.pdbx_seq_one_letter_code
_entity_poly.pdbx_strand_id
1 'polypeptide(L)'
;MVTLLSKLWIKSDNYKDSKVREKYGVLCGAVGIFLNVLLFLGKFFAGLLSGAISITADAFNNLSDAGSSFISMIGFKLSGRKPDPDHPFGHGRIEYISGLFVAVMIILMAYELIKDSIGKILHPELPKFSSLVAVILVVSIGVKIYMYFYNRSIGRKIESATMIATAKDSLSDTFSTMVVLASALAAHFWKIPIDGYCGLLVGVMILIAGITAMKDTVSPLLGQAPERELVDEIEKIVRCDKRILGIHDLVVHDYGPGRLMVSLHAEVPYKEDILELHDLIDQIEFSLRKELNCEPVIHMDPIVDDDEETNAAKARITEIIEALNKDGRKNEGVQFHDFRMVKGSTHSNLIFDVVLPHGYQMSEEQIIAYIKGKVSEYNKNYYCVIHIDRAYVK
;
A
#
# COMPACT_ATOMS: atom_id res chain seq x y z
N MET A 1 -7.12 -30.23 8.03
CA MET A 1 -6.52 -29.55 9.19
C MET A 1 -7.26 -28.24 9.51
N VAL A 2 -7.27 -27.25 8.65
CA VAL A 2 -7.93 -25.95 8.91
C VAL A 2 -9.42 -26.11 9.23
N THR A 3 -10.17 -26.91 8.49
CA THR A 3 -11.60 -27.18 8.75
C THR A 3 -11.87 -27.85 10.11
N LEU A 4 -10.96 -28.66 10.59
CA LEU A 4 -11.05 -29.27 11.92
C LEU A 4 -10.72 -28.25 13.01
N LEU A 5 -9.66 -27.48 12.84
CA LEU A 5 -9.26 -26.43 13.76
C LEU A 5 -10.29 -25.31 13.85
N SER A 6 -10.91 -24.91 12.74
CA SER A 6 -11.97 -23.90 12.73
C SER A 6 -13.20 -24.35 13.53
N LYS A 7 -13.63 -25.60 13.40
CA LYS A 7 -14.74 -26.17 14.17
C LYS A 7 -14.44 -26.24 15.68
N LEU A 8 -13.18 -26.46 16.06
CA LEU A 8 -12.76 -26.49 17.46
C LEU A 8 -12.63 -25.09 18.07
N TRP A 9 -12.12 -24.13 17.32
CA TRP A 9 -11.74 -22.83 17.86
C TRP A 9 -12.75 -21.72 17.58
N ILE A 10 -13.34 -21.67 16.38
CA ILE A 10 -14.21 -20.56 15.96
C ILE A 10 -15.68 -20.83 16.30
N LYS A 11 -16.13 -22.09 16.17
CA LYS A 11 -17.48 -22.56 16.52
C LYS A 11 -18.65 -21.75 15.93
N SER A 12 -18.41 -20.97 14.90
CA SER A 12 -19.39 -20.11 14.23
C SER A 12 -19.14 -20.08 12.74
N ASP A 13 -20.23 -20.21 11.97
CA ASP A 13 -20.23 -20.13 10.50
C ASP A 13 -20.79 -18.78 10.00
N ASN A 14 -20.92 -17.78 10.88
CA ASN A 14 -21.36 -16.44 10.47
C ASN A 14 -20.18 -15.64 9.92
N TYR A 15 -19.88 -15.86 8.65
CA TYR A 15 -18.75 -15.21 7.94
C TYR A 15 -18.91 -13.70 7.75
N LYS A 16 -20.09 -13.10 8.03
CA LYS A 16 -20.32 -11.64 7.97
C LYS A 16 -19.90 -10.94 9.26
N ASP A 17 -19.74 -11.66 10.37
CA ASP A 17 -19.27 -11.10 11.64
C ASP A 17 -17.76 -10.80 11.56
N SER A 18 -17.40 -9.54 11.83
CA SER A 18 -16.00 -9.06 11.81
C SER A 18 -15.07 -9.90 12.70
N LYS A 19 -15.53 -10.29 13.91
CA LYS A 19 -14.73 -11.10 14.85
C LYS A 19 -14.52 -12.54 14.34
N VAL A 20 -15.50 -13.07 13.61
CA VAL A 20 -15.40 -14.40 13.01
C VAL A 20 -14.43 -14.37 11.84
N ARG A 21 -14.51 -13.32 11.00
CA ARG A 21 -13.57 -13.07 9.89
C ARG A 21 -12.13 -12.99 10.39
N GLU A 22 -11.88 -12.17 11.42
CA GLU A 22 -10.56 -12.03 12.06
C GLU A 22 -10.02 -13.38 12.54
N LYS A 23 -10.82 -14.18 13.27
CA LYS A 23 -10.40 -15.50 13.74
C LYS A 23 -10.03 -16.45 12.62
N TYR A 24 -10.77 -16.45 11.51
CA TYR A 24 -10.42 -17.25 10.33
C TYR A 24 -9.12 -16.77 9.68
N GLY A 25 -8.90 -15.46 9.56
CA GLY A 25 -7.66 -14.88 9.08
C GLY A 25 -6.45 -15.28 9.92
N VAL A 26 -6.53 -15.12 11.23
CA VAL A 26 -5.48 -15.52 12.20
C VAL A 26 -5.20 -17.01 12.14
N LEU A 27 -6.25 -17.87 12.12
CA LEU A 27 -6.09 -19.31 12.03
C LEU A 27 -5.39 -19.74 10.75
N CYS A 28 -5.83 -19.22 9.60
CA CYS A 28 -5.25 -19.54 8.31
C CYS A 28 -3.81 -19.04 8.19
N GLY A 29 -3.53 -17.83 8.70
CA GLY A 29 -2.17 -17.27 8.76
C GLY A 29 -1.24 -18.12 9.62
N ALA A 30 -1.65 -18.50 10.85
CA ALA A 30 -0.85 -19.34 11.74
C ALA A 30 -0.57 -20.73 11.14
N VAL A 31 -1.57 -21.34 10.50
CA VAL A 31 -1.38 -22.62 9.79
C VAL A 31 -0.46 -22.44 8.58
N GLY A 32 -0.58 -21.34 7.85
CA GLY A 32 0.31 -20.99 6.73
C GLY A 32 1.76 -20.87 7.17
N ILE A 33 2.02 -20.12 8.25
CA ILE A 33 3.36 -19.98 8.84
C ILE A 33 3.92 -21.35 9.22
N PHE A 34 3.15 -22.16 9.98
CA PHE A 34 3.58 -23.48 10.41
C PHE A 34 3.94 -24.39 9.24
N LEU A 35 3.09 -24.43 8.20
CA LEU A 35 3.34 -25.26 7.02
C LEU A 35 4.55 -24.77 6.23
N ASN A 36 4.71 -23.45 6.03
CA ASN A 36 5.87 -22.89 5.32
C ASN A 36 7.18 -23.14 6.08
N VAL A 37 7.20 -23.04 7.40
CA VAL A 37 8.37 -23.41 8.21
C VAL A 37 8.69 -24.90 8.10
N LEU A 38 7.68 -25.76 8.12
CA LEU A 38 7.88 -27.20 7.95
C LEU A 38 8.42 -27.54 6.56
N LEU A 39 7.91 -26.88 5.51
CA LEU A 39 8.39 -27.02 4.14
C LEU A 39 9.82 -26.50 4.00
N PHE A 40 10.14 -25.35 4.59
CA PHE A 40 11.50 -24.83 4.64
C PHE A 40 12.45 -25.85 5.23
N LEU A 41 12.18 -26.35 6.43
CA LEU A 41 13.07 -27.32 7.09
C LEU A 41 13.24 -28.59 6.25
N GLY A 42 12.15 -29.16 5.74
CA GLY A 42 12.21 -30.37 4.91
C GLY A 42 13.05 -30.17 3.64
N LYS A 43 12.78 -29.11 2.87
CA LYS A 43 13.51 -28.81 1.65
C LYS A 43 14.97 -28.38 1.91
N PHE A 44 15.22 -27.63 2.97
CA PHE A 44 16.57 -27.20 3.35
C PHE A 44 17.47 -28.40 3.65
N PHE A 45 17.00 -29.33 4.46
CA PHE A 45 17.75 -30.58 4.72
C PHE A 45 17.89 -31.44 3.47
N ALA A 46 16.85 -31.52 2.62
CA ALA A 46 16.94 -32.22 1.34
C ALA A 46 17.98 -31.57 0.39
N GLY A 47 18.03 -30.25 0.34
CA GLY A 47 19.03 -29.49 -0.42
C GLY A 47 20.46 -29.74 0.06
N LEU A 48 20.67 -29.69 1.39
CA LEU A 48 21.99 -30.00 1.99
C LEU A 48 22.44 -31.44 1.69
N LEU A 49 21.55 -32.41 1.82
CA LEU A 49 21.86 -33.84 1.61
C LEU A 49 22.14 -34.15 0.14
N SER A 50 21.42 -33.52 -0.79
CA SER A 50 21.59 -33.72 -2.22
C SER A 50 22.67 -32.85 -2.84
N GLY A 51 23.05 -31.76 -2.16
CA GLY A 51 23.89 -30.71 -2.70
C GLY A 51 23.22 -29.93 -3.85
N ALA A 52 21.86 -29.98 -3.97
CA ALA A 52 21.10 -29.28 -5.00
C ALA A 52 20.75 -27.85 -4.54
N ILE A 53 21.33 -26.87 -5.23
CA ILE A 53 21.09 -25.46 -4.93
C ILE A 53 19.65 -25.04 -5.23
N SER A 54 19.04 -25.57 -6.30
CA SER A 54 17.66 -25.30 -6.64
C SER A 54 16.68 -25.69 -5.54
N ILE A 55 16.94 -26.81 -4.84
CA ILE A 55 16.12 -27.25 -3.69
C ILE A 55 16.30 -26.31 -2.48
N THR A 56 17.56 -25.88 -2.24
CA THR A 56 17.85 -24.93 -1.17
C THR A 56 17.23 -23.56 -1.46
N ALA A 57 17.27 -23.10 -2.71
CA ALA A 57 16.60 -21.86 -3.15
C ALA A 57 15.09 -21.92 -2.91
N ASP A 58 14.44 -23.02 -3.30
CA ASP A 58 13.02 -23.25 -3.09
C ASP A 58 12.65 -23.38 -1.59
N ALA A 59 13.57 -23.87 -0.76
CA ALA A 59 13.40 -23.85 0.71
C ALA A 59 13.36 -22.40 1.23
N PHE A 60 14.31 -21.55 0.83
CA PHE A 60 14.33 -20.14 1.26
C PHE A 60 13.14 -19.34 0.78
N ASN A 61 12.54 -19.68 -0.38
CA ASN A 61 11.26 -19.11 -0.78
C ASN A 61 10.17 -19.37 0.28
N ASN A 62 10.03 -20.61 0.77
CA ASN A 62 9.06 -20.92 1.84
C ASN A 62 9.39 -20.21 3.17
N LEU A 63 10.65 -19.94 3.46
CA LEU A 63 11.02 -19.16 4.65
C LEU A 63 10.61 -17.69 4.49
N SER A 64 10.77 -17.13 3.28
CA SER A 64 10.29 -15.78 2.93
C SER A 64 8.78 -15.65 3.15
N ASP A 65 8.00 -16.63 2.67
CA ASP A 65 6.54 -16.65 2.83
C ASP A 65 6.12 -16.74 4.30
N ALA A 66 6.84 -17.57 5.08
CA ALA A 66 6.63 -17.67 6.54
C ALA A 66 6.96 -16.34 7.24
N GLY A 67 8.04 -15.69 6.84
CA GLY A 67 8.47 -14.38 7.35
C GLY A 67 7.45 -13.28 7.08
N SER A 68 6.97 -13.17 5.84
CA SER A 68 5.94 -12.21 5.44
C SER A 68 4.64 -12.42 6.23
N SER A 69 4.21 -13.68 6.37
CA SER A 69 3.01 -14.03 7.16
C SER A 69 3.20 -13.73 8.65
N PHE A 70 4.40 -13.95 9.20
CA PHE A 70 4.72 -13.68 10.60
C PHE A 70 4.74 -12.16 10.89
N ILE A 71 5.30 -11.36 9.99
CA ILE A 71 5.30 -9.89 10.11
C ILE A 71 3.87 -9.36 10.11
N SER A 72 3.03 -9.84 9.17
CA SER A 72 1.62 -9.46 9.13
C SER A 72 0.90 -9.80 10.44
N MET A 73 1.18 -10.97 11.00
CA MET A 73 0.58 -11.40 12.29
C MET A 73 1.09 -10.57 13.48
N ILE A 74 2.39 -10.21 13.53
CA ILE A 74 2.94 -9.32 14.57
C ILE A 74 2.38 -7.91 14.42
N GLY A 75 2.26 -7.41 13.20
CA GLY A 75 1.67 -6.11 12.92
C GLY A 75 0.28 -5.99 13.50
N PHE A 76 -0.60 -6.96 13.25
CA PHE A 76 -1.92 -7.03 13.88
C PHE A 76 -1.88 -7.01 15.42
N LYS A 77 -0.87 -7.61 16.03
CA LYS A 77 -0.73 -7.66 17.49
C LYS A 77 -0.12 -6.41 18.10
N LEU A 78 0.82 -5.76 17.40
CA LEU A 78 1.50 -4.55 17.86
C LEU A 78 0.72 -3.27 17.56
N SER A 79 -0.08 -3.25 16.50
CA SER A 79 -0.97 -2.11 16.19
C SER A 79 -1.96 -1.83 17.32
N GLY A 80 -2.27 -2.84 18.15
CA GLY A 80 -3.08 -2.72 19.36
C GLY A 80 -2.38 -2.13 20.58
N ARG A 81 -1.06 -1.87 20.57
CA ARG A 81 -0.36 -1.22 21.69
C ARG A 81 -0.74 0.24 21.78
N LYS A 82 -1.16 0.65 22.99
CA LYS A 82 -1.49 2.05 23.27
C LYS A 82 -0.23 2.92 23.14
N PRO A 83 -0.38 4.21 22.80
CA PRO A 83 0.68 5.20 22.90
C PRO A 83 1.30 5.20 24.28
N ASP A 84 2.59 5.48 24.34
CA ASP A 84 3.34 5.72 25.57
C ASP A 84 4.05 7.09 25.52
N PRO A 85 4.65 7.58 26.61
CA PRO A 85 5.30 8.89 26.64
C PRO A 85 6.43 9.06 25.62
N ASP A 86 7.14 7.98 25.27
CA ASP A 86 8.24 8.00 24.30
C ASP A 86 7.72 7.92 22.86
N HIS A 87 6.54 7.30 22.66
CA HIS A 87 5.91 7.13 21.35
C HIS A 87 4.43 7.56 21.40
N PRO A 88 4.13 8.87 21.44
CA PRO A 88 2.76 9.40 21.61
C PRO A 88 1.85 9.03 20.42
N PHE A 89 2.41 8.81 19.22
CA PHE A 89 1.67 8.33 18.05
C PHE A 89 1.58 6.79 17.97
N GLY A 90 2.10 6.07 18.99
CA GLY A 90 2.09 4.61 19.09
C GLY A 90 3.21 3.93 18.32
N HIS A 91 3.15 2.59 18.30
CA HIS A 91 4.23 1.74 17.81
C HIS A 91 3.94 1.09 16.45
N GLY A 92 2.92 1.56 15.72
CA GLY A 92 2.49 0.93 14.46
C GLY A 92 3.59 0.82 13.41
N ARG A 93 4.49 1.80 13.31
CA ARG A 93 5.63 1.79 12.36
C ARG A 93 6.67 0.71 12.63
N ILE A 94 6.67 0.06 13.81
CA ILE A 94 7.53 -1.10 14.08
C ILE A 94 7.23 -2.24 13.10
N GLU A 95 6.00 -2.36 12.61
CA GLU A 95 5.64 -3.31 11.58
C GLU A 95 6.47 -3.10 10.31
N TYR A 96 6.53 -1.86 9.81
CA TYR A 96 7.31 -1.53 8.61
C TYR A 96 8.81 -1.74 8.82
N ILE A 97 9.35 -1.38 10.00
CA ILE A 97 10.77 -1.61 10.33
C ILE A 97 11.08 -3.11 10.39
N SER A 98 10.19 -3.90 10.99
CA SER A 98 10.35 -5.36 11.04
C SER A 98 10.29 -5.98 9.65
N GLY A 99 9.35 -5.50 8.80
CA GLY A 99 9.24 -5.89 7.40
C GLY A 99 10.48 -5.56 6.59
N LEU A 100 11.04 -4.37 6.79
CA LEU A 100 12.29 -3.96 6.15
C LEU A 100 13.45 -4.89 6.55
N PHE A 101 13.57 -5.24 7.83
CA PHE A 101 14.62 -6.17 8.28
C PHE A 101 14.51 -7.54 7.59
N VAL A 102 13.29 -8.09 7.50
CA VAL A 102 13.08 -9.38 6.80
C VAL A 102 13.35 -9.24 5.30
N ALA A 103 12.93 -8.16 4.66
CA ALA A 103 13.21 -7.92 3.24
C ALA A 103 14.72 -7.87 2.95
N VAL A 104 15.51 -7.22 3.82
CA VAL A 104 16.97 -7.20 3.73
C VAL A 104 17.55 -8.61 3.87
N MET A 105 17.07 -9.42 4.81
CA MET A 105 17.52 -10.80 4.97
C MET A 105 17.19 -11.66 3.75
N ILE A 106 16.02 -11.48 3.14
CA ILE A 106 15.62 -12.16 1.91
C ILE A 106 16.57 -11.79 0.76
N ILE A 107 16.89 -10.50 0.60
CA ILE A 107 17.82 -10.02 -0.44
C ILE A 107 19.22 -10.61 -0.26
N LEU A 108 19.74 -10.65 0.97
CA LEU A 108 21.04 -11.25 1.26
C LEU A 108 21.06 -12.75 0.94
N MET A 109 20.00 -13.47 1.31
CA MET A 109 19.88 -14.90 0.97
C MET A 109 19.77 -15.11 -0.55
N ALA A 110 19.00 -14.29 -1.26
CA ALA A 110 18.89 -14.36 -2.71
C ALA A 110 20.25 -14.11 -3.38
N TYR A 111 21.03 -13.14 -2.90
CA TYR A 111 22.38 -12.87 -3.39
C TYR A 111 23.31 -14.09 -3.25
N GLU A 112 23.36 -14.72 -2.07
CA GLU A 112 24.17 -15.94 -1.87
C GLU A 112 23.70 -17.08 -2.78
N LEU A 113 22.39 -17.30 -2.93
CA LEU A 113 21.85 -18.33 -3.83
C LEU A 113 22.23 -18.09 -5.30
N ILE A 114 22.16 -16.83 -5.76
CA ILE A 114 22.57 -16.45 -7.13
C ILE A 114 24.08 -16.71 -7.33
N LYS A 115 24.91 -16.29 -6.39
CA LYS A 115 26.36 -16.49 -6.41
C LYS A 115 26.71 -17.98 -6.48
N ASP A 116 26.11 -18.80 -5.63
CA ASP A 116 26.32 -20.24 -5.59
C ASP A 116 25.82 -20.92 -6.87
N SER A 117 24.68 -20.47 -7.40
CA SER A 117 24.12 -20.96 -8.67
C SER A 117 25.05 -20.67 -9.86
N ILE A 118 25.62 -19.46 -9.93
CA ILE A 118 26.63 -19.10 -10.94
C ILE A 118 27.87 -20.00 -10.78
N GLY A 119 28.33 -20.22 -9.55
CA GLY A 119 29.44 -21.14 -9.28
C GLY A 119 29.19 -22.56 -9.85
N LYS A 120 27.96 -23.08 -9.68
CA LYS A 120 27.57 -24.39 -10.24
C LYS A 120 27.34 -24.41 -11.75
N ILE A 121 27.02 -23.27 -12.36
CA ILE A 121 26.98 -23.17 -13.82
C ILE A 121 28.39 -23.23 -14.40
N LEU A 122 29.37 -22.57 -13.76
CA LEU A 122 30.75 -22.54 -14.17
C LEU A 122 31.53 -23.85 -13.87
N HIS A 123 31.17 -24.50 -12.75
CA HIS A 123 31.73 -25.77 -12.30
C HIS A 123 30.61 -26.78 -12.07
N PRO A 124 30.06 -27.41 -13.14
CA PRO A 124 28.88 -28.25 -13.06
C PRO A 124 29.14 -29.50 -12.20
N GLU A 125 28.35 -29.63 -11.14
CA GLU A 125 28.28 -30.83 -10.30
C GLU A 125 26.88 -31.43 -10.38
N LEU A 126 26.82 -32.77 -10.48
CA LEU A 126 25.57 -33.47 -10.46
C LEU A 126 25.07 -33.62 -9.01
N PRO A 127 23.90 -33.13 -8.65
CA PRO A 127 23.36 -33.29 -7.32
C PRO A 127 23.09 -34.78 -7.01
N LYS A 128 23.30 -35.18 -5.78
CA LYS A 128 23.03 -36.55 -5.32
C LYS A 128 21.54 -36.74 -5.15
N PHE A 129 20.91 -37.38 -6.13
CA PHE A 129 19.51 -37.71 -6.06
C PHE A 129 19.29 -38.89 -5.10
N SER A 130 18.31 -38.76 -4.20
CA SER A 130 17.83 -39.87 -3.39
C SER A 130 16.30 -39.92 -3.42
N SER A 131 15.74 -41.12 -3.19
CA SER A 131 14.29 -41.29 -3.08
C SER A 131 13.67 -40.40 -1.99
N LEU A 132 14.43 -40.13 -0.92
CA LEU A 132 14.00 -39.25 0.16
C LEU A 132 13.80 -37.82 -0.34
N VAL A 133 14.73 -37.31 -1.13
CA VAL A 133 14.62 -35.94 -1.72
C VAL A 133 13.40 -35.85 -2.62
N ALA A 134 13.16 -36.85 -3.47
CA ALA A 134 11.95 -36.90 -4.33
C ALA A 134 10.67 -36.89 -3.51
N VAL A 135 10.59 -37.69 -2.44
CA VAL A 135 9.42 -37.75 -1.55
C VAL A 135 9.18 -36.40 -0.88
N ILE A 136 10.23 -35.73 -0.37
CA ILE A 136 10.12 -34.40 0.25
C ILE A 136 9.54 -33.38 -0.75
N LEU A 137 10.02 -33.34 -1.98
CA LEU A 137 9.53 -32.41 -3.01
C LEU A 137 8.08 -32.72 -3.40
N VAL A 138 7.72 -34.00 -3.60
CA VAL A 138 6.34 -34.39 -3.88
C VAL A 138 5.38 -34.04 -2.74
N VAL A 139 5.77 -34.30 -1.50
CA VAL A 139 5.01 -33.91 -0.31
C VAL A 139 4.86 -32.41 -0.24
N SER A 140 5.93 -31.65 -0.56
CA SER A 140 5.90 -30.19 -0.59
C SER A 140 4.90 -29.65 -1.60
N ILE A 141 4.85 -30.21 -2.79
CA ILE A 141 3.85 -29.90 -3.81
C ILE A 141 2.43 -30.15 -3.27
N GLY A 142 2.21 -31.30 -2.65
CA GLY A 142 0.92 -31.64 -2.05
C GLY A 142 0.48 -30.67 -0.96
N VAL A 143 1.41 -30.23 -0.10
CA VAL A 143 1.14 -29.24 0.96
C VAL A 143 0.80 -27.87 0.37
N LYS A 144 1.53 -27.38 -0.65
CA LYS A 144 1.23 -26.10 -1.31
C LYS A 144 -0.11 -26.13 -2.05
N ILE A 145 -0.46 -27.24 -2.69
CA ILE A 145 -1.79 -27.45 -3.29
C ILE A 145 -2.88 -27.42 -2.21
N TYR A 146 -2.66 -28.05 -1.08
CA TYR A 146 -3.58 -27.98 0.05
C TYR A 146 -3.74 -26.53 0.56
N MET A 147 -2.63 -25.77 0.69
CA MET A 147 -2.65 -24.35 1.06
C MET A 147 -3.46 -23.52 0.07
N TYR A 148 -3.28 -23.73 -1.24
CA TYR A 148 -4.10 -23.10 -2.27
C TYR A 148 -5.59 -23.31 -2.06
N PHE A 149 -6.01 -24.56 -1.86
CA PHE A 149 -7.44 -24.87 -1.74
C PHE A 149 -8.08 -24.30 -0.49
N TYR A 150 -7.43 -24.38 0.68
CA TYR A 150 -8.04 -23.85 1.90
C TYR A 150 -8.06 -22.31 1.89
N ASN A 151 -6.98 -21.64 1.47
CA ASN A 151 -6.93 -20.19 1.38
C ASN A 151 -7.97 -19.66 0.39
N ARG A 152 -8.10 -20.30 -0.77
CA ARG A 152 -9.12 -19.91 -1.76
C ARG A 152 -10.54 -20.13 -1.25
N SER A 153 -10.80 -21.26 -0.62
CA SER A 153 -12.14 -21.62 -0.10
C SER A 153 -12.57 -20.68 1.02
N ILE A 154 -11.71 -20.46 2.01
CA ILE A 154 -12.03 -19.60 3.16
C ILE A 154 -11.97 -18.13 2.74
N GLY A 155 -10.97 -17.72 1.97
CA GLY A 155 -10.86 -16.35 1.46
C GLY A 155 -12.09 -15.87 0.70
N ARG A 156 -12.72 -16.74 -0.10
CA ARG A 156 -14.00 -16.44 -0.75
C ARG A 156 -15.16 -16.31 0.24
N LYS A 157 -15.21 -17.14 1.30
CA LYS A 157 -16.29 -17.11 2.29
C LYS A 157 -16.26 -15.87 3.18
N ILE A 158 -15.06 -15.38 3.51
CA ILE A 158 -14.86 -14.18 4.33
C ILE A 158 -14.58 -12.93 3.50
N GLU A 159 -14.66 -13.03 2.16
CA GLU A 159 -14.39 -11.93 1.21
C GLU A 159 -13.05 -11.26 1.46
N SER A 160 -11.99 -12.06 1.70
CA SER A 160 -10.64 -11.58 1.97
C SER A 160 -9.77 -11.61 0.72
N ALA A 161 -9.44 -10.44 0.18
CA ALA A 161 -8.52 -10.29 -0.95
C ALA A 161 -7.13 -10.84 -0.63
N THR A 162 -6.64 -10.59 0.60
CA THR A 162 -5.34 -11.08 1.10
C THR A 162 -5.26 -12.61 1.06
N MET A 163 -6.28 -13.32 1.54
CA MET A 163 -6.28 -14.79 1.49
C MET A 163 -6.36 -15.34 0.05
N ILE A 164 -7.06 -14.64 -0.85
CA ILE A 164 -7.09 -15.01 -2.27
C ILE A 164 -5.72 -14.79 -2.92
N ALA A 165 -5.02 -13.71 -2.56
CA ALA A 165 -3.65 -13.45 -2.99
C ALA A 165 -2.70 -14.56 -2.49
N THR A 166 -2.74 -14.92 -1.19
CA THR A 166 -1.95 -16.03 -0.61
C THR A 166 -2.26 -17.37 -1.27
N ALA A 167 -3.51 -17.59 -1.72
CA ALA A 167 -3.83 -18.80 -2.49
C ALA A 167 -3.11 -18.81 -3.84
N LYS A 168 -3.11 -17.69 -4.58
CA LYS A 168 -2.40 -17.59 -5.87
C LYS A 168 -0.90 -17.78 -5.69
N ASP A 169 -0.33 -17.22 -4.64
CA ASP A 169 1.07 -17.38 -4.26
C ASP A 169 1.43 -18.85 -4.01
N SER A 170 0.64 -19.57 -3.21
CA SER A 170 0.81 -21.01 -2.99
C SER A 170 0.73 -21.84 -4.29
N LEU A 171 -0.04 -21.40 -5.28
CA LEU A 171 -0.07 -22.03 -6.59
C LEU A 171 1.21 -21.76 -7.39
N SER A 172 1.71 -20.54 -7.38
CA SER A 172 3.01 -20.17 -7.98
C SER A 172 4.16 -21.00 -7.42
N ASP A 173 4.20 -21.16 -6.09
CA ASP A 173 5.19 -22.00 -5.40
C ASP A 173 5.10 -23.48 -5.79
N THR A 174 3.88 -23.95 -6.05
CA THR A 174 3.69 -25.31 -6.56
C THR A 174 4.42 -25.50 -7.89
N PHE A 175 4.29 -24.55 -8.82
CA PHE A 175 5.01 -24.58 -10.10
C PHE A 175 6.53 -24.45 -9.91
N SER A 176 7.01 -23.59 -9.04
CA SER A 176 8.44 -23.46 -8.70
C SER A 176 9.00 -24.79 -8.20
N THR A 177 8.36 -25.42 -7.23
CA THR A 177 8.78 -26.73 -6.70
C THR A 177 8.71 -27.85 -7.76
N MET A 178 7.75 -27.81 -8.71
CA MET A 178 7.71 -28.75 -9.85
C MET A 178 8.91 -28.58 -10.76
N VAL A 179 9.35 -27.36 -11.05
CA VAL A 179 10.57 -27.07 -11.84
C VAL A 179 11.79 -27.64 -11.14
N VAL A 180 11.91 -27.43 -9.82
CA VAL A 180 13.01 -27.98 -8.99
C VAL A 180 13.01 -29.52 -9.01
N LEU A 181 11.83 -30.13 -8.88
CA LEU A 181 11.70 -31.62 -8.98
C LEU A 181 12.13 -32.12 -10.38
N ALA A 182 11.66 -31.45 -11.43
CA ALA A 182 12.04 -31.79 -12.80
C ALA A 182 13.55 -31.69 -13.03
N SER A 183 14.20 -30.64 -12.48
CA SER A 183 15.65 -30.47 -12.49
C SER A 183 16.37 -31.64 -11.82
N ALA A 184 15.93 -32.02 -10.63
CA ALA A 184 16.51 -33.12 -9.87
C ALA A 184 16.36 -34.48 -10.60
N LEU A 185 15.20 -34.71 -11.23
CA LEU A 185 14.97 -35.89 -12.05
C LEU A 185 15.81 -35.91 -13.34
N ALA A 186 15.94 -34.74 -14.02
CA ALA A 186 16.80 -34.61 -15.19
C ALA A 186 18.27 -34.91 -14.88
N ALA A 187 18.77 -34.40 -13.75
CA ALA A 187 20.11 -34.67 -13.29
C ALA A 187 20.32 -36.19 -12.99
N HIS A 188 19.30 -36.84 -12.44
CA HIS A 188 19.39 -38.26 -12.11
C HIS A 188 19.35 -39.16 -13.35
N PHE A 189 18.36 -38.99 -14.23
CA PHE A 189 18.12 -39.89 -15.36
C PHE A 189 18.99 -39.56 -16.59
N TRP A 190 19.13 -38.27 -16.90
CA TRP A 190 19.86 -37.85 -18.13
C TRP A 190 21.25 -37.33 -17.86
N LYS A 191 21.67 -37.24 -16.58
CA LYS A 191 22.97 -36.70 -16.17
C LYS A 191 23.22 -35.25 -16.68
N ILE A 192 22.17 -34.47 -16.85
CA ILE A 192 22.24 -33.08 -17.30
C ILE A 192 22.31 -32.16 -16.06
N PRO A 193 23.42 -31.38 -15.89
CA PRO A 193 23.60 -30.53 -14.71
C PRO A 193 22.87 -29.19 -14.86
N ILE A 194 21.53 -29.21 -14.85
CA ILE A 194 20.69 -27.99 -14.97
C ILE A 194 20.37 -27.34 -13.63
N ASP A 195 20.80 -27.92 -12.51
CA ASP A 195 20.50 -27.44 -11.16
C ASP A 195 20.95 -26.00 -10.93
N GLY A 196 22.14 -25.60 -11.40
CA GLY A 196 22.62 -24.22 -11.31
C GLY A 196 21.72 -23.22 -12.05
N TYR A 197 21.19 -23.60 -13.23
CA TYR A 197 20.28 -22.71 -13.97
C TYR A 197 18.92 -22.57 -13.29
N CYS A 198 18.38 -23.66 -12.74
CA CYS A 198 17.14 -23.63 -11.97
C CYS A 198 17.31 -22.84 -10.66
N GLY A 199 18.43 -23.03 -9.96
CA GLY A 199 18.78 -22.27 -8.76
C GLY A 199 18.92 -20.77 -9.05
N LEU A 200 19.56 -20.40 -10.17
CA LEU A 200 19.68 -19.01 -10.60
C LEU A 200 18.31 -18.38 -10.87
N LEU A 201 17.43 -19.09 -11.59
CA LEU A 201 16.07 -18.61 -11.88
C LEU A 201 15.30 -18.33 -10.58
N VAL A 202 15.29 -19.30 -9.65
CA VAL A 202 14.60 -19.15 -8.35
C VAL A 202 15.24 -18.05 -7.50
N GLY A 203 16.58 -17.97 -7.48
CA GLY A 203 17.31 -16.92 -6.76
C GLY A 203 16.97 -15.51 -7.26
N VAL A 204 16.85 -15.32 -8.58
CA VAL A 204 16.41 -14.04 -9.17
C VAL A 204 14.96 -13.73 -8.80
N MET A 205 14.06 -14.71 -8.80
CA MET A 205 12.67 -14.52 -8.36
C MET A 205 12.60 -14.07 -6.89
N ILE A 206 13.38 -14.71 -6.00
CA ILE A 206 13.47 -14.33 -4.58
C ILE A 206 14.04 -12.92 -4.42
N LEU A 207 15.06 -12.55 -5.22
CA LEU A 207 15.63 -11.21 -5.19
C LEU A 207 14.60 -10.13 -5.56
N ILE A 208 13.82 -10.38 -6.62
CA ILE A 208 12.75 -9.47 -7.04
C ILE A 208 11.69 -9.35 -5.92
N ALA A 209 11.28 -10.47 -5.34
CA ALA A 209 10.32 -10.48 -4.21
C ALA A 209 10.86 -9.70 -3.00
N GLY A 210 12.13 -9.88 -2.63
CA GLY A 210 12.79 -9.13 -1.55
C GLY A 210 12.85 -7.63 -1.81
N ILE A 211 13.20 -7.21 -3.04
CA ILE A 211 13.21 -5.79 -3.44
C ILE A 211 11.79 -5.19 -3.39
N THR A 212 10.79 -5.93 -3.84
CA THR A 212 9.38 -5.50 -3.77
C THR A 212 8.95 -5.33 -2.31
N ALA A 213 9.19 -6.33 -1.46
CA ALA A 213 8.88 -6.26 -0.04
C ALA A 213 9.59 -5.09 0.66
N MET A 214 10.86 -4.81 0.29
CA MET A 214 11.58 -3.63 0.79
C MET A 214 10.89 -2.32 0.38
N LYS A 215 10.48 -2.18 -0.87
CA LYS A 215 9.77 -0.99 -1.35
C LYS A 215 8.44 -0.80 -0.61
N ASP A 216 7.67 -1.87 -0.42
CA ASP A 216 6.36 -1.84 0.23
C ASP A 216 6.45 -1.47 1.71
N THR A 217 7.59 -1.77 2.36
CA THR A 217 7.81 -1.39 3.77
C THR A 217 8.45 -0.01 3.93
N VAL A 218 9.26 0.43 2.98
CA VAL A 218 9.92 1.75 3.02
C VAL A 218 8.97 2.86 2.57
N SER A 219 8.11 2.60 1.58
CA SER A 219 7.20 3.60 1.01
C SER A 219 6.29 4.26 2.07
N PRO A 220 5.60 3.53 2.97
CA PRO A 220 4.83 4.14 4.05
C PRO A 220 5.68 4.94 5.06
N LEU A 221 6.93 4.51 5.31
CA LEU A 221 7.84 5.24 6.20
C LEU A 221 8.25 6.60 5.63
N LEU A 222 8.35 6.70 4.29
CA LEU A 222 8.67 7.93 3.57
C LEU A 222 7.45 8.86 3.37
N GLY A 223 6.25 8.42 3.73
CA GLY A 223 5.02 9.18 3.53
C GLY A 223 4.39 8.85 2.17
N GLN A 224 3.93 7.63 2.02
CA GLN A 224 3.19 7.18 0.84
C GLN A 224 1.86 7.94 0.73
N ALA A 225 1.50 8.34 -0.49
CA ALA A 225 0.17 8.90 -0.76
C ALA A 225 -0.93 7.88 -0.39
N PRO A 226 -2.05 8.34 0.19
CA PRO A 226 -3.15 7.46 0.57
C PRO A 226 -3.78 6.78 -0.66
N GLU A 227 -4.43 5.64 -0.44
CA GLU A 227 -5.22 4.98 -1.48
C GLU A 227 -6.44 5.84 -1.83
N ARG A 228 -6.84 5.80 -3.11
CA ARG A 228 -7.94 6.64 -3.61
C ARG A 228 -9.26 6.34 -2.92
N GLU A 229 -9.50 5.08 -2.60
CA GLU A 229 -10.68 4.64 -1.86
C GLU A 229 -10.80 5.33 -0.49
N LEU A 230 -9.69 5.50 0.22
CA LEU A 230 -9.67 6.21 1.50
C LEU A 230 -9.97 7.71 1.31
N VAL A 231 -9.43 8.33 0.27
CA VAL A 231 -9.68 9.74 -0.06
C VAL A 231 -11.17 9.94 -0.36
N ASP A 232 -11.76 9.08 -1.20
CA ASP A 232 -13.17 9.12 -1.57
C ASP A 232 -14.10 8.93 -0.34
N GLU A 233 -13.71 8.06 0.60
CA GLU A 233 -14.45 7.87 1.86
C GLU A 233 -14.36 9.11 2.77
N ILE A 234 -13.19 9.72 2.92
CA ILE A 234 -13.00 10.96 3.68
C ILE A 234 -13.87 12.06 3.07
N GLU A 235 -13.77 12.29 1.76
CA GLU A 235 -14.56 13.32 1.07
C GLU A 235 -16.06 13.11 1.23
N LYS A 236 -16.53 11.88 1.14
CA LYS A 236 -17.94 11.54 1.32
C LYS A 236 -18.44 11.87 2.73
N ILE A 237 -17.64 11.61 3.77
CA ILE A 237 -17.99 11.91 5.15
C ILE A 237 -17.99 13.42 5.37
N VAL A 238 -16.97 14.13 4.89
CA VAL A 238 -16.82 15.57 5.10
C VAL A 238 -17.93 16.34 4.36
N ARG A 239 -18.27 15.95 3.13
CA ARG A 239 -19.34 16.58 2.33
C ARG A 239 -20.76 16.14 2.72
N CYS A 240 -20.98 15.59 3.91
CA CYS A 240 -22.30 15.14 4.34
C CYS A 240 -23.30 16.28 4.57
N ASP A 241 -22.81 17.51 4.82
CA ASP A 241 -23.63 18.71 5.02
C ASP A 241 -23.40 19.73 3.90
N LYS A 242 -24.49 20.41 3.48
CA LYS A 242 -24.45 21.39 2.39
C LYS A 242 -23.66 22.67 2.73
N ARG A 243 -23.42 22.93 3.99
CA ARG A 243 -22.59 24.05 4.46
C ARG A 243 -21.10 23.83 4.18
N ILE A 244 -20.68 22.61 3.86
CA ILE A 244 -19.33 22.35 3.36
C ILE A 244 -19.31 22.63 1.87
N LEU A 245 -18.75 23.78 1.48
CA LEU A 245 -18.72 24.27 0.10
C LEU A 245 -17.61 23.63 -0.71
N GLY A 246 -16.48 23.35 -0.07
CA GLY A 246 -15.29 22.76 -0.70
C GLY A 246 -14.42 22.03 0.33
N ILE A 247 -13.50 21.21 -0.19
CA ILE A 247 -12.47 20.52 0.60
C ILE A 247 -11.17 20.67 -0.18
N HIS A 248 -10.09 21.02 0.52
CA HIS A 248 -8.75 21.10 -0.05
C HIS A 248 -7.69 20.77 1.00
N ASP A 249 -6.43 20.70 0.60
CA ASP A 249 -5.26 20.42 1.45
C ASP A 249 -5.40 19.15 2.30
N LEU A 250 -6.00 18.10 1.70
CA LEU A 250 -6.10 16.82 2.36
C LEU A 250 -4.73 16.17 2.49
N VAL A 251 -4.26 16.03 3.73
CA VAL A 251 -3.02 15.34 4.08
C VAL A 251 -3.34 14.15 4.98
N VAL A 252 -2.81 13.00 4.61
CA VAL A 252 -2.95 11.77 5.39
C VAL A 252 -1.57 11.27 5.81
N HIS A 253 -1.33 11.21 7.10
CA HIS A 253 -0.13 10.63 7.68
C HIS A 253 -0.40 9.23 8.22
N ASP A 254 0.39 8.26 7.76
CA ASP A 254 0.35 6.89 8.25
C ASP A 254 1.41 6.67 9.34
N TYR A 255 0.95 6.36 10.55
CA TYR A 255 1.77 5.96 11.68
C TYR A 255 1.73 4.44 11.95
N GLY A 256 1.29 3.67 10.95
CA GLY A 256 1.17 2.22 11.01
C GLY A 256 -0.30 1.77 10.99
N PRO A 257 -0.54 0.48 10.82
CA PRO A 257 -1.89 -0.06 10.65
C PRO A 257 -2.87 0.41 11.72
N GLY A 258 -3.97 1.02 11.27
CA GLY A 258 -5.02 1.54 12.14
C GLY A 258 -4.67 2.83 12.90
N ARG A 259 -3.65 3.58 12.44
CA ARG A 259 -3.24 4.88 13.02
C ARG A 259 -2.97 5.89 11.93
N LEU A 260 -4.04 6.47 11.45
CA LEU A 260 -4.01 7.54 10.47
C LEU A 260 -4.24 8.88 11.17
N MET A 261 -3.49 9.90 10.78
CA MET A 261 -3.77 11.28 11.09
C MET A 261 -4.19 11.98 9.81
N VAL A 262 -5.33 12.63 9.83
CA VAL A 262 -5.91 13.29 8.68
C VAL A 262 -6.05 14.76 8.99
N SER A 263 -5.48 15.61 8.15
CA SER A 263 -5.76 17.05 8.19
C SER A 263 -6.30 17.48 6.85
N LEU A 264 -7.29 18.36 6.88
CA LEU A 264 -7.87 18.94 5.68
C LEU A 264 -8.46 20.31 5.98
N HIS A 265 -8.72 21.06 4.93
CA HIS A 265 -9.42 22.32 4.97
C HIS A 265 -10.84 22.15 4.44
N ALA A 266 -11.81 22.77 5.11
CA ALA A 266 -13.21 22.78 4.71
C ALA A 266 -13.69 24.21 4.48
N GLU A 267 -14.07 24.51 3.25
CA GLU A 267 -14.68 25.80 2.89
C GLU A 267 -16.08 25.89 3.44
N VAL A 268 -16.38 26.93 4.21
CA VAL A 268 -17.68 27.18 4.84
C VAL A 268 -18.21 28.58 4.54
N PRO A 269 -19.54 28.82 4.53
CA PRO A 269 -20.10 30.16 4.31
C PRO A 269 -19.74 31.11 5.44
N TYR A 270 -19.19 32.28 5.13
CA TYR A 270 -18.75 33.27 6.13
C TYR A 270 -19.86 33.93 6.94
N LYS A 271 -21.11 33.87 6.46
CA LYS A 271 -22.28 34.48 7.14
C LYS A 271 -22.97 33.60 8.15
N GLU A 272 -22.66 32.30 8.13
CA GLU A 272 -23.21 31.35 9.10
C GLU A 272 -22.65 31.61 10.49
N ASP A 273 -23.39 31.20 11.52
CA ASP A 273 -22.94 31.32 12.90
C ASP A 273 -21.71 30.43 13.14
N ILE A 274 -20.64 31.02 13.65
CA ILE A 274 -19.36 30.32 13.85
C ILE A 274 -19.47 29.14 14.82
N LEU A 275 -20.36 29.24 15.81
CA LEU A 275 -20.57 28.16 16.78
C LEU A 275 -21.30 26.99 16.14
N GLU A 276 -22.31 27.26 15.28
CA GLU A 276 -23.01 26.21 14.54
C GLU A 276 -22.09 25.51 13.51
N LEU A 277 -21.23 26.28 12.85
CA LEU A 277 -20.23 25.72 11.95
C LEU A 277 -19.19 24.87 12.71
N HIS A 278 -18.74 25.34 13.87
CA HIS A 278 -17.79 24.57 14.69
C HIS A 278 -18.42 23.26 15.17
N ASP A 279 -19.67 23.27 15.63
CA ASP A 279 -20.40 22.06 16.02
C ASP A 279 -20.54 21.08 14.84
N LEU A 280 -20.77 21.58 13.63
CA LEU A 280 -20.77 20.75 12.43
C LEU A 280 -19.41 20.09 12.18
N ILE A 281 -18.33 20.86 12.26
CA ILE A 281 -16.98 20.33 12.07
C ILE A 281 -16.67 19.26 13.12
N ASP A 282 -16.99 19.50 14.39
CA ASP A 282 -16.80 18.52 15.47
C ASP A 282 -17.56 17.21 15.20
N GLN A 283 -18.79 17.30 14.67
CA GLN A 283 -19.58 16.12 14.28
C GLN A 283 -18.93 15.36 13.11
N ILE A 284 -18.39 16.08 12.13
CA ILE A 284 -17.67 15.47 10.99
C ILE A 284 -16.39 14.79 11.50
N GLU A 285 -15.60 15.45 12.34
CA GLU A 285 -14.39 14.86 12.93
C GLU A 285 -14.73 13.61 13.76
N PHE A 286 -15.82 13.65 14.53
CA PHE A 286 -16.28 12.48 15.28
C PHE A 286 -16.66 11.32 14.34
N SER A 287 -17.32 11.61 13.21
CA SER A 287 -17.69 10.60 12.21
C SER A 287 -16.47 9.99 11.54
N LEU A 288 -15.52 10.82 11.12
CA LEU A 288 -14.23 10.36 10.57
C LEU A 288 -13.48 9.45 11.56
N ARG A 289 -13.41 9.86 12.84
CA ARG A 289 -12.77 9.05 13.89
C ARG A 289 -13.45 7.72 14.10
N LYS A 290 -14.80 7.69 14.07
CA LYS A 290 -15.59 6.48 14.28
C LYS A 290 -15.56 5.52 13.10
N GLU A 291 -15.66 6.05 11.88
CA GLU A 291 -15.82 5.24 10.66
C GLU A 291 -14.47 4.78 10.10
N LEU A 292 -13.46 5.66 10.10
CA LEU A 292 -12.15 5.41 9.49
C LEU A 292 -11.05 5.12 10.52
N ASN A 293 -11.36 5.19 11.83
CA ASN A 293 -10.37 4.99 12.91
C ASN A 293 -9.12 5.85 12.73
N CYS A 294 -9.32 7.13 12.41
CA CYS A 294 -8.26 8.12 12.23
C CYS A 294 -8.34 9.21 13.28
N GLU A 295 -7.29 10.04 13.41
CA GLU A 295 -7.27 11.28 14.18
C GLU A 295 -7.40 12.45 13.20
N PRO A 296 -8.64 12.97 12.98
CA PRO A 296 -8.89 14.06 12.06
C PRO A 296 -8.66 15.42 12.71
N VAL A 297 -8.22 16.39 11.90
CA VAL A 297 -8.22 17.82 12.21
C VAL A 297 -8.72 18.55 10.97
N ILE A 298 -9.80 19.32 11.12
CA ILE A 298 -10.39 20.08 10.03
C ILE A 298 -10.24 21.57 10.30
N HIS A 299 -9.52 22.24 9.41
CA HIS A 299 -9.43 23.69 9.40
C HIS A 299 -10.64 24.28 8.68
N MET A 300 -11.32 25.25 9.30
CA MET A 300 -12.43 25.95 8.65
C MET A 300 -11.93 27.15 7.88
N ASP A 301 -12.27 27.23 6.59
CA ASP A 301 -12.00 28.38 5.72
C ASP A 301 -13.29 29.10 5.36
N PRO A 302 -13.59 30.26 6.01
CA PRO A 302 -14.76 31.05 5.69
C PRO A 302 -14.65 31.67 4.29
N ILE A 303 -15.58 31.32 3.40
CA ILE A 303 -15.64 31.81 2.01
C ILE A 303 -16.71 32.87 1.87
N VAL A 304 -16.35 33.98 1.23
CA VAL A 304 -17.31 35.02 0.81
C VAL A 304 -17.96 34.57 -0.49
N ASP A 305 -19.20 34.13 -0.40
CA ASP A 305 -19.95 33.49 -1.50
C ASP A 305 -21.02 34.41 -2.13
N ASP A 306 -21.28 35.60 -1.55
CA ASP A 306 -22.32 36.54 -1.96
C ASP A 306 -21.81 37.85 -2.55
N ASP A 307 -20.50 38.04 -2.72
CA ASP A 307 -19.93 39.23 -3.38
C ASP A 307 -19.82 38.98 -4.89
N GLU A 308 -20.63 39.70 -5.68
CA GLU A 308 -20.72 39.54 -7.13
C GLU A 308 -19.35 39.75 -7.83
N GLU A 309 -18.54 40.71 -7.38
CA GLU A 309 -17.23 40.98 -7.97
C GLU A 309 -16.24 39.84 -7.67
N THR A 310 -16.23 39.31 -6.43
CA THR A 310 -15.41 38.18 -6.01
C THR A 310 -15.82 36.93 -6.80
N ASN A 311 -17.12 36.66 -6.92
CA ASN A 311 -17.64 35.52 -7.68
C ASN A 311 -17.31 35.62 -9.18
N ALA A 312 -17.41 36.80 -9.78
CA ALA A 312 -17.04 37.01 -11.17
C ALA A 312 -15.52 36.80 -11.39
N ALA A 313 -14.68 37.27 -10.45
CA ALA A 313 -13.24 37.05 -10.50
C ALA A 313 -12.91 35.54 -10.34
N LYS A 314 -13.56 34.83 -9.39
CA LYS A 314 -13.39 33.37 -9.20
C LYS A 314 -13.78 32.60 -10.45
N ALA A 315 -14.93 32.94 -11.08
CA ALA A 315 -15.36 32.33 -12.33
C ALA A 315 -14.35 32.53 -13.46
N ARG A 316 -13.75 33.72 -13.53
CA ARG A 316 -12.71 34.00 -14.52
C ARG A 316 -11.43 33.20 -14.30
N ILE A 317 -11.01 32.99 -13.05
CA ILE A 317 -9.88 32.11 -12.73
C ILE A 317 -10.21 30.67 -13.14
N THR A 318 -11.43 30.21 -12.86
CA THR A 318 -11.91 28.88 -13.29
C THR A 318 -11.75 28.68 -14.80
N GLU A 319 -12.23 29.65 -15.61
CA GLU A 319 -12.08 29.61 -17.07
C GLU A 319 -10.62 29.56 -17.53
N ILE A 320 -9.74 30.33 -16.88
CA ILE A 320 -8.29 30.34 -17.19
C ILE A 320 -7.65 28.98 -16.89
N ILE A 321 -7.99 28.38 -15.76
CA ILE A 321 -7.49 27.05 -15.35
C ILE A 321 -8.06 25.95 -16.26
N GLU A 322 -9.34 26.01 -16.63
CA GLU A 322 -9.92 25.07 -17.59
C GLU A 322 -9.27 25.19 -18.99
N ALA A 323 -8.93 26.39 -19.43
CA ALA A 323 -8.21 26.59 -20.67
C ALA A 323 -6.79 25.98 -20.61
N LEU A 324 -6.09 26.16 -19.48
CA LEU A 324 -4.80 25.54 -19.24
C LEU A 324 -4.87 24.00 -19.30
N ASN A 325 -5.94 23.42 -18.77
CA ASN A 325 -6.17 21.97 -18.77
C ASN A 325 -6.49 21.40 -20.16
N LYS A 326 -7.10 22.18 -21.05
CA LYS A 326 -7.39 21.77 -22.44
C LYS A 326 -6.13 21.65 -23.30
N ASP A 327 -5.10 22.45 -23.01
CA ASP A 327 -3.81 22.40 -23.71
C ASP A 327 -2.86 21.32 -23.15
N GLY A 328 -3.07 20.84 -21.94
CA GLY A 328 -2.27 19.83 -21.26
C GLY A 328 -2.90 18.42 -21.31
N ARG A 329 -2.13 17.45 -21.80
CA ARG A 329 -2.58 16.06 -22.01
C ARG A 329 -2.75 15.30 -20.68
N LYS A 330 -3.92 14.63 -20.54
CA LYS A 330 -4.26 13.44 -19.74
C LYS A 330 -4.21 13.52 -18.20
N ASN A 331 -5.39 13.24 -17.61
CA ASN A 331 -5.66 12.74 -16.26
C ASN A 331 -5.13 13.61 -15.09
N GLU A 332 -5.98 14.32 -14.46
CA GLU A 332 -5.80 15.27 -13.37
C GLU A 332 -5.23 16.61 -13.87
N GLY A 333 -6.15 17.54 -14.12
CA GLY A 333 -5.81 18.90 -14.52
C GLY A 333 -5.32 19.75 -13.34
N VAL A 334 -4.71 20.87 -13.64
CA VAL A 334 -4.44 21.94 -12.68
C VAL A 334 -5.75 22.33 -12.00
N GLN A 335 -5.74 22.48 -10.70
CA GLN A 335 -6.87 22.92 -9.88
C GLN A 335 -6.48 24.15 -9.09
N PHE A 336 -7.43 24.88 -8.51
CA PHE A 336 -7.16 25.96 -7.59
C PHE A 336 -8.19 25.94 -6.44
N HIS A 337 -7.78 26.46 -5.29
CA HIS A 337 -8.60 26.57 -4.07
C HIS A 337 -8.23 27.80 -3.25
N ASP A 338 -8.89 28.02 -2.12
CA ASP A 338 -8.71 29.13 -1.19
C ASP A 338 -8.73 30.52 -1.88
N PHE A 339 -9.68 30.68 -2.82
CA PHE A 339 -9.80 31.92 -3.57
C PHE A 339 -10.37 33.04 -2.69
N ARG A 340 -9.57 34.10 -2.52
CA ARG A 340 -9.94 35.30 -1.76
C ARG A 340 -9.66 36.56 -2.58
N MET A 341 -10.52 37.55 -2.46
CA MET A 341 -10.32 38.86 -3.06
C MET A 341 -10.16 39.92 -1.97
N VAL A 342 -9.03 40.61 -1.94
CA VAL A 342 -8.77 41.73 -1.04
C VAL A 342 -8.85 43.02 -1.84
N LYS A 343 -9.95 43.77 -1.64
CA LYS A 343 -10.23 45.04 -2.36
C LYS A 343 -9.42 46.15 -1.74
N GLY A 344 -8.60 46.82 -2.58
CA GLY A 344 -7.86 48.01 -2.21
C GLY A 344 -8.40 49.25 -2.92
N SER A 345 -7.91 50.45 -2.57
CA SER A 345 -8.34 51.71 -3.16
C SER A 345 -7.85 51.93 -4.62
N THR A 346 -6.78 51.25 -5.02
CA THR A 346 -6.15 51.41 -6.35
C THR A 346 -6.17 50.12 -7.17
N HIS A 347 -6.18 48.95 -6.49
CA HIS A 347 -6.18 47.63 -7.09
C HIS A 347 -6.76 46.61 -6.12
N SER A 348 -7.14 45.46 -6.64
CA SER A 348 -7.59 44.31 -5.85
C SER A 348 -6.61 43.16 -6.00
N ASN A 349 -6.27 42.51 -4.86
CA ASN A 349 -5.45 41.29 -4.86
C ASN A 349 -6.36 40.07 -4.94
N LEU A 350 -6.10 39.21 -5.92
CA LEU A 350 -6.66 37.88 -6.04
C LEU A 350 -5.66 36.91 -5.45
N ILE A 351 -6.02 36.29 -4.32
CA ILE A 351 -5.18 35.39 -3.56
C ILE A 351 -5.79 34.00 -3.72
N PHE A 352 -5.01 33.03 -4.16
CA PHE A 352 -5.46 31.64 -4.31
C PHE A 352 -4.27 30.71 -4.51
N ASP A 353 -4.49 29.46 -4.18
CA ASP A 353 -3.51 28.40 -4.33
C ASP A 353 -3.82 27.56 -5.57
N VAL A 354 -2.77 27.14 -6.29
CA VAL A 354 -2.86 26.38 -7.53
C VAL A 354 -2.21 25.04 -7.32
N VAL A 355 -2.99 23.95 -7.41
CA VAL A 355 -2.51 22.59 -7.26
C VAL A 355 -2.03 22.05 -8.59
N LEU A 356 -0.76 21.63 -8.63
CA LEU A 356 -0.15 21.03 -9.81
C LEU A 356 -0.05 19.51 -9.65
N PRO A 357 -0.54 18.74 -10.63
CA PRO A 357 -0.32 17.30 -10.65
C PRO A 357 1.16 16.98 -10.89
N HIS A 358 1.59 15.82 -10.33
CA HIS A 358 2.97 15.36 -10.54
C HIS A 358 3.28 15.10 -12.02
N GLY A 359 4.41 15.67 -12.49
CA GLY A 359 4.84 15.51 -13.89
C GLY A 359 4.14 16.44 -14.88
N TYR A 360 3.50 17.52 -14.42
CA TYR A 360 2.98 18.55 -15.29
C TYR A 360 4.09 19.21 -16.12
N GLN A 361 3.84 19.47 -17.42
CA GLN A 361 4.91 19.86 -18.36
C GLN A 361 5.43 21.29 -18.20
N MET A 362 4.60 22.21 -17.66
CA MET A 362 5.02 23.61 -17.46
C MET A 362 5.69 23.76 -16.09
N SER A 363 6.67 24.65 -15.99
CA SER A 363 7.24 25.03 -14.71
C SER A 363 6.28 25.90 -13.89
N GLU A 364 6.49 25.98 -12.60
CA GLU A 364 5.69 26.81 -11.68
C GLU A 364 5.67 28.27 -12.14
N GLU A 365 6.84 28.80 -12.54
CA GLU A 365 6.97 30.17 -13.03
C GLU A 365 6.19 30.41 -14.33
N GLN A 366 6.16 29.40 -15.23
CA GLN A 366 5.41 29.49 -16.48
C GLN A 366 3.90 29.53 -16.23
N ILE A 367 3.42 28.73 -15.28
CA ILE A 367 1.99 28.70 -14.92
C ILE A 367 1.58 30.01 -14.25
N ILE A 368 2.37 30.49 -13.28
CA ILE A 368 2.13 31.78 -12.62
C ILE A 368 2.12 32.91 -13.66
N ALA A 369 3.08 32.95 -14.59
CA ALA A 369 3.15 33.95 -15.62
C ALA A 369 1.95 33.91 -16.57
N TYR A 370 1.51 32.68 -16.95
CA TYR A 370 0.33 32.47 -17.79
C TYR A 370 -0.93 33.00 -17.11
N ILE A 371 -1.18 32.61 -15.86
CA ILE A 371 -2.38 33.03 -15.10
C ILE A 371 -2.37 34.56 -14.93
N LYS A 372 -1.25 35.15 -14.46
CA LYS A 372 -1.10 36.59 -14.29
C LYS A 372 -1.34 37.37 -15.60
N GLY A 373 -0.82 36.85 -16.71
CA GLY A 373 -1.04 37.41 -18.02
C GLY A 373 -2.52 37.46 -18.42
N LYS A 374 -3.22 36.32 -18.25
CA LYS A 374 -4.65 36.21 -18.57
C LYS A 374 -5.55 37.04 -17.66
N VAL A 375 -5.22 37.14 -16.39
CA VAL A 375 -5.94 38.00 -15.43
C VAL A 375 -5.74 39.50 -15.80
N SER A 376 -4.52 39.91 -16.13
CA SER A 376 -4.21 41.28 -16.54
C SER A 376 -4.90 41.67 -17.86
N GLU A 377 -5.09 40.71 -18.81
CA GLU A 377 -5.91 40.92 -20.01
C GLU A 377 -7.39 41.21 -19.67
N TYR A 378 -7.92 40.56 -18.64
CA TYR A 378 -9.29 40.73 -18.17
C TYR A 378 -9.49 42.06 -17.40
N ASN A 379 -8.64 42.31 -16.39
CA ASN A 379 -8.68 43.53 -15.57
C ASN A 379 -7.29 43.91 -15.08
N LYS A 380 -6.80 45.07 -15.52
CA LYS A 380 -5.46 45.59 -15.20
C LYS A 380 -5.29 45.93 -13.71
N ASN A 381 -6.39 46.12 -12.99
CA ASN A 381 -6.37 46.42 -11.55
C ASN A 381 -6.37 45.15 -10.67
N TYR A 382 -6.36 43.97 -11.26
CA TYR A 382 -6.27 42.69 -10.52
C TYR A 382 -4.83 42.19 -10.45
N TYR A 383 -4.34 42.00 -9.26
CA TYR A 383 -3.01 41.46 -8.96
C TYR A 383 -3.12 40.09 -8.35
N CYS A 384 -2.54 39.08 -8.98
CA CYS A 384 -2.57 37.72 -8.49
C CYS A 384 -1.43 37.45 -7.49
N VAL A 385 -1.79 36.99 -6.33
CA VAL A 385 -0.91 36.37 -5.32
C VAL A 385 -1.19 34.89 -5.37
N ILE A 386 -0.30 34.13 -6.01
CA ILE A 386 -0.49 32.70 -6.30
C ILE A 386 0.56 31.93 -5.52
N HIS A 387 0.09 30.98 -4.73
CA HIS A 387 0.91 29.93 -4.16
C HIS A 387 0.78 28.65 -4.99
N ILE A 388 1.85 27.89 -5.14
CA ILE A 388 1.81 26.64 -5.91
C ILE A 388 1.91 25.48 -4.94
N ASP A 389 0.90 24.62 -4.96
CA ASP A 389 0.83 23.41 -4.18
C ASP A 389 1.03 22.16 -5.03
N ARG A 390 1.48 21.08 -4.38
CA ARG A 390 1.57 19.75 -4.95
C ARG A 390 0.50 18.88 -4.31
N ALA A 391 -0.25 18.15 -5.13
CA ALA A 391 -1.23 17.22 -4.60
C ALA A 391 -0.57 16.16 -3.70
N TYR A 392 -1.05 16.03 -2.47
CA TYR A 392 -0.61 15.00 -1.52
C TYR A 392 -1.34 13.66 -1.73
N VAL A 393 -2.43 13.67 -2.50
CA VAL A 393 -3.24 12.51 -2.86
C VAL A 393 -3.13 12.25 -4.37
N LYS A 394 -3.25 10.99 -4.78
CA LYS A 394 -3.19 10.59 -6.19
C LYS A 394 -4.56 10.34 -6.76
#